data_dd454fc897712e852ae98854edf54607
#
_entry.id   dd454fc897712e852ae98854edf54607
#
_cell.length_a   1.000
_cell.length_b   1.000
_cell.length_c   1.000
_cell.angle_alpha   90.00
_cell.angle_beta   90.00
_cell.angle_gamma   90.00
#
_symmetry.space_group_name_H-M   'P 1'
#
loop_
_entity.id
_entity.type
_entity.pdbx_description
1 polymer ?
#
loop_
_entity_poly.entity_id
_entity_poly.type
_entity_poly.pdbx_seq_one_letter_code
_entity_poly.pdbx_strand_id
1 'polypeptide(L)'
;MTVKKRAKALTGTVAGVMLFSVLAGCGGNSGSKAEPSGSSGNAAEKQVKLRMIESLTSPDRTTYLKEMLARFESQNPNIKVELISPPFDQADNKIKTMLAAKQDLDVLEVRDLTVAEFVNNGYIEPLGEYVASWSEYNTITDVSKSVGSLDDKLYFIPNGMYQRQLFYRADWFKDAGLNPPTNYEELVESAIKLTDPNKNRYGFSFRGGSGANAVPDAIIQNYNFDNIDHEDPNFLNDGKTMFSTPEAKQALELYVKLFKEGSPKDSINWGFSEQVQAFTSGVTAMLLQDPDTIPSLKEKMDISTVGTAPMPKGPSGKSFVFAGGAGWGVTSYSPNKDAAFKLIQFLSGAEENTAFAKATGLVPIHTSASEDPFFQDAMYKSLLEMGGKPDEYVNLKANTKYPGTGKWGQVAMETGQAMLLGSASIDDTLKKWDEYWAKERENYNAK
;
A
#
# COMPACT_ATOMS: atom_id res chain seq x y z
N MET A 1 -19.91 8.72 51.88
CA MET A 1 -18.62 8.86 52.61
C MET A 1 -17.67 9.59 51.69
N THR A 2 -17.39 10.84 52.03
CA THR A 2 -16.67 11.87 51.23
C THR A 2 -15.23 11.91 51.70
N VAL A 3 -14.27 11.79 50.78
CA VAL A 3 -12.88 12.16 51.10
C VAL A 3 -12.34 13.10 50.02
N LYS A 4 -12.28 14.38 50.39
CA LYS A 4 -11.47 15.42 49.73
C LYS A 4 -10.02 15.22 50.12
N LYS A 5 -9.08 15.30 49.14
CA LYS A 5 -7.69 15.64 49.45
C LYS A 5 -7.17 16.72 48.49
N ARG A 6 -6.58 17.70 49.16
CA ARG A 6 -6.16 19.04 48.71
C ARG A 6 -4.92 19.02 47.82
N ALA A 7 -4.89 19.98 46.93
CA ALA A 7 -3.72 20.46 46.20
C ALA A 7 -2.68 21.14 47.14
N LYS A 8 -1.40 20.99 46.83
CA LYS A 8 -0.33 21.89 47.28
C LYS A 8 0.46 22.37 46.07
N ALA A 9 0.36 23.63 45.81
CA ALA A 9 1.25 24.37 44.96
C ALA A 9 2.61 24.56 45.61
N LEU A 10 3.69 24.46 44.83
CA LEU A 10 5.00 24.94 45.26
C LEU A 10 5.55 25.80 44.10
N THR A 11 5.54 27.10 44.38
CA THR A 11 6.20 28.16 43.60
C THR A 11 7.68 28.18 44.05
N GLY A 12 8.58 28.18 43.08
CA GLY A 12 10.01 28.34 43.29
C GLY A 12 10.63 29.20 42.19
N THR A 13 10.73 30.46 42.45
CA THR A 13 11.45 31.48 41.67
C THR A 13 12.94 31.41 41.99
N VAL A 14 13.81 31.29 40.96
CA VAL A 14 15.23 31.66 41.10
C VAL A 14 15.63 32.49 39.89
N ALA A 15 16.02 33.71 40.21
CA ALA A 15 16.59 34.74 39.32
C ALA A 15 18.13 34.74 39.41
N GLY A 16 18.76 35.26 38.38
CA GLY A 16 20.12 35.77 38.38
C GLY A 16 21.13 34.88 37.68
N VAL A 17 22.05 35.28 36.85
CA VAL A 17 22.84 36.50 36.73
C VAL A 17 23.50 36.49 35.36
N MET A 18 23.45 37.59 34.63
CA MET A 18 24.29 37.90 33.48
C MET A 18 25.73 38.15 33.92
N LEU A 19 26.69 37.67 33.15
CA LEU A 19 28.05 38.22 33.14
C LEU A 19 28.53 38.44 31.70
N PHE A 20 28.61 39.69 31.34
CA PHE A 20 29.35 40.20 30.18
C PHE A 20 30.86 40.21 30.52
N SER A 21 31.67 39.74 29.58
CA SER A 21 33.11 40.05 29.58
C SER A 21 33.53 40.46 28.17
N VAL A 22 33.68 41.74 28.00
CA VAL A 22 34.37 42.40 26.86
C VAL A 22 35.85 42.53 27.24
N LEU A 23 36.73 42.06 26.39
CA LEU A 23 38.13 42.48 26.43
C LEU A 23 38.62 42.79 25.01
N ALA A 24 38.80 44.06 24.76
CA ALA A 24 39.52 44.61 23.64
C ALA A 24 41.04 44.60 23.94
N GLY A 25 41.83 44.26 22.92
CA GLY A 25 43.28 44.39 22.96
C GLY A 25 43.83 44.67 21.56
N CYS A 26 44.19 45.94 21.34
CA CYS A 26 44.94 46.39 20.16
C CYS A 26 46.44 46.13 20.30
N GLY A 27 47.09 45.89 19.16
CA GLY A 27 48.45 46.38 18.97
C GLY A 27 49.41 45.45 18.25
N GLY A 28 49.99 45.91 17.13
CA GLY A 28 51.32 45.51 16.72
C GLY A 28 51.49 45.05 15.27
N ASN A 29 51.84 45.97 14.43
CA ASN A 29 52.29 45.86 13.05
C ASN A 29 53.64 45.20 12.90
N SER A 30 53.82 44.23 12.01
CA SER A 30 55.08 44.02 11.27
C SER A 30 54.86 43.07 10.07
N GLY A 31 55.19 43.57 8.88
CA GLY A 31 54.99 42.86 7.62
C GLY A 31 56.02 41.75 7.39
N SER A 32 55.53 40.74 6.69
CA SER A 32 56.37 39.83 5.87
C SER A 32 55.49 39.30 4.74
N LYS A 33 55.90 39.54 3.50
CA LYS A 33 55.36 38.92 2.30
C LYS A 33 55.66 37.42 2.34
N ALA A 34 54.59 36.62 2.28
CA ALA A 34 54.68 35.20 1.89
C ALA A 34 53.64 34.96 0.78
N GLU A 35 54.09 34.30 -0.25
CA GLU A 35 53.34 33.93 -1.46
C GLU A 35 52.13 33.05 -1.10
N PRO A 36 51.03 33.07 -1.89
CA PRO A 36 49.92 32.18 -1.65
C PRO A 36 50.23 30.78 -2.20
N SER A 37 50.61 29.88 -1.31
CA SER A 37 50.52 28.44 -1.60
C SER A 37 49.05 28.09 -1.65
N GLY A 38 48.60 27.71 -2.84
CA GLY A 38 47.24 27.22 -3.11
C GLY A 38 46.94 25.96 -2.29
N SER A 39 46.31 26.13 -1.17
CA SER A 39 45.58 25.06 -0.50
C SER A 39 44.25 24.92 -1.24
N SER A 40 44.16 23.92 -2.11
CA SER A 40 42.88 23.37 -2.55
C SER A 40 42.21 22.75 -1.33
N GLY A 41 41.57 23.60 -0.56
CA GLY A 41 40.63 23.16 0.46
C GLY A 41 39.53 22.38 -0.21
N ASN A 42 39.51 21.06 -0.03
CA ASN A 42 38.29 20.28 -0.21
C ASN A 42 37.21 21.00 0.62
N ALA A 43 36.30 21.71 -0.06
CA ALA A 43 35.09 22.19 0.58
C ALA A 43 34.41 20.92 1.09
N ALA A 44 34.35 20.74 2.40
CA ALA A 44 33.61 19.64 2.99
C ALA A 44 32.20 19.71 2.41
N GLU A 45 31.81 18.71 1.63
CA GLU A 45 30.47 18.65 1.04
C GLU A 45 29.45 18.85 2.16
N LYS A 46 28.54 19.80 1.95
CA LYS A 46 27.53 20.14 2.95
C LYS A 46 26.72 18.90 3.28
N GLN A 47 26.69 18.51 4.55
CA GLN A 47 25.88 17.37 4.99
C GLN A 47 24.39 17.66 4.75
N VAL A 48 23.71 16.76 4.06
CA VAL A 48 22.28 16.79 3.79
C VAL A 48 21.61 15.81 4.73
N LYS A 49 20.52 16.24 5.40
CA LYS A 49 19.66 15.37 6.18
C LYS A 49 18.33 15.27 5.45
N LEU A 50 17.97 14.05 5.05
CA LEU A 50 16.66 13.72 4.47
C LEU A 50 15.75 13.15 5.55
N ARG A 51 14.48 13.51 5.52
CA ARG A 51 13.42 12.85 6.29
C ARG A 51 12.51 12.07 5.35
N MET A 52 12.32 10.81 5.67
CA MET A 52 11.54 9.86 4.89
C MET A 52 10.45 9.25 5.75
N ILE A 53 9.25 9.07 5.20
CA ILE A 53 8.15 8.36 5.86
C ILE A 53 7.65 7.20 5.00
N GLU A 54 7.48 6.03 5.64
CA GLU A 54 6.83 4.87 5.01
C GLU A 54 5.36 4.76 5.42
N SER A 55 4.51 4.20 4.53
CA SER A 55 3.07 4.00 4.74
C SER A 55 2.70 2.55 5.02
N LEU A 56 3.41 1.61 4.39
CA LEU A 56 3.12 0.17 4.49
C LEU A 56 4.05 -0.50 5.50
N THR A 57 3.91 -0.10 6.76
CA THR A 57 4.80 -0.55 7.84
C THR A 57 4.48 -1.97 8.31
N SER A 58 5.51 -2.79 8.41
CA SER A 58 5.53 -4.05 9.17
C SER A 58 6.93 -4.24 9.77
N PRO A 59 7.11 -5.05 10.82
CA PRO A 59 8.42 -5.24 11.44
C PRO A 59 9.51 -5.63 10.45
N ASP A 60 9.26 -6.64 9.62
CA ASP A 60 10.25 -7.18 8.68
C ASP A 60 10.55 -6.19 7.56
N ARG A 61 9.50 -5.61 6.96
CA ARG A 61 9.63 -4.62 5.90
C ARG A 61 10.39 -3.38 6.35
N THR A 62 10.02 -2.83 7.51
CA THR A 62 10.70 -1.66 8.10
C THR A 62 12.15 -1.97 8.44
N THR A 63 12.46 -3.18 8.94
CA THR A 63 13.84 -3.61 9.23
C THR A 63 14.65 -3.66 7.95
N TYR A 64 14.14 -4.29 6.90
CA TYR A 64 14.84 -4.36 5.61
C TYR A 64 15.05 -2.98 4.99
N LEU A 65 14.02 -2.10 5.04
CA LEU A 65 14.17 -0.73 4.57
C LEU A 65 15.29 0.03 5.31
N LYS A 66 15.40 -0.14 6.62
CA LYS A 66 16.52 0.45 7.39
C LYS A 66 17.88 -0.06 6.94
N GLU A 67 18.00 -1.34 6.58
CA GLU A 67 19.23 -1.91 6.03
C GLU A 67 19.57 -1.30 4.67
N MET A 68 18.58 -1.09 3.79
CA MET A 68 18.75 -0.39 2.52
C MET A 68 19.25 1.04 2.74
N LEU A 69 18.62 1.78 3.68
CA LEU A 69 19.05 3.13 4.02
C LEU A 69 20.47 3.18 4.55
N ALA A 70 20.89 2.21 5.36
CA ALA A 70 22.28 2.11 5.84
C ALA A 70 23.27 1.85 4.67
N ARG A 71 22.89 1.03 3.68
CA ARG A 71 23.70 0.83 2.47
C ARG A 71 23.80 2.12 1.65
N PHE A 72 22.68 2.81 1.47
CA PHE A 72 22.66 4.12 0.79
C PHE A 72 23.60 5.13 1.46
N GLU A 73 23.51 5.28 2.79
CA GLU A 73 24.33 6.20 3.57
C GLU A 73 25.83 5.85 3.50
N SER A 74 26.16 4.56 3.43
CA SER A 74 27.57 4.14 3.27
C SER A 74 28.16 4.54 1.91
N GLN A 75 27.34 4.55 0.86
CA GLN A 75 27.73 4.98 -0.48
C GLN A 75 27.63 6.52 -0.65
N ASN A 76 26.92 7.21 0.24
CA ASN A 76 26.69 8.65 0.21
C ASN A 76 26.93 9.27 1.58
N PRO A 77 28.19 9.34 2.05
CA PRO A 77 28.51 9.72 3.44
C PRO A 77 28.09 11.14 3.83
N ASN A 78 27.82 12.00 2.84
CA ASN A 78 27.31 13.36 3.01
C ASN A 78 25.78 13.44 3.12
N ILE A 79 25.05 12.31 2.95
CA ILE A 79 23.58 12.26 3.08
C ILE A 79 23.23 11.36 4.26
N LYS A 80 22.33 11.83 5.14
CA LYS A 80 21.75 11.05 6.23
C LYS A 80 20.24 11.00 6.08
N VAL A 81 19.64 9.84 6.38
CA VAL A 81 18.20 9.60 6.22
C VAL A 81 17.57 9.27 7.58
N GLU A 82 16.62 10.08 8.00
CA GLU A 82 15.77 9.79 9.15
C GLU A 82 14.47 9.14 8.68
N LEU A 83 14.25 7.86 9.02
CA LEU A 83 13.04 7.13 8.68
C LEU A 83 11.97 7.29 9.76
N ILE A 84 10.77 7.67 9.35
CA ILE A 84 9.55 7.74 10.16
C ILE A 84 8.68 6.53 9.79
N SER A 85 8.38 5.66 10.77
CA SER A 85 7.62 4.41 10.57
C SER A 85 6.42 4.39 11.54
N PRO A 86 5.31 5.06 11.20
CA PRO A 86 4.11 5.02 12.03
C PRO A 86 3.45 3.63 11.96
N PRO A 87 2.62 3.25 12.95
CA PRO A 87 1.79 2.05 12.83
C PRO A 87 0.96 2.06 11.54
N PHE A 88 0.82 0.90 10.88
CA PHE A 88 0.17 0.76 9.58
C PHE A 88 -1.19 1.49 9.48
N ASP A 89 -2.09 1.25 10.44
CA ASP A 89 -3.44 1.84 10.45
C ASP A 89 -3.44 3.37 10.66
N GLN A 90 -2.32 3.96 11.04
CA GLN A 90 -2.18 5.41 11.30
C GLN A 90 -1.32 6.10 10.24
N ALA A 91 -0.64 5.34 9.39
CA ALA A 91 0.38 5.85 8.49
C ALA A 91 -0.17 6.89 7.50
N ASP A 92 -1.25 6.59 6.80
CA ASP A 92 -1.84 7.51 5.82
C ASP A 92 -2.29 8.83 6.49
N ASN A 93 -2.92 8.75 7.68
CA ASN A 93 -3.34 9.93 8.42
C ASN A 93 -2.14 10.77 8.89
N LYS A 94 -1.05 10.11 9.30
CA LYS A 94 0.19 10.78 9.70
C LYS A 94 0.82 11.51 8.51
N ILE A 95 0.91 10.85 7.35
CA ILE A 95 1.44 11.43 6.12
C ILE A 95 0.60 12.66 5.72
N LYS A 96 -0.73 12.53 5.64
CA LYS A 96 -1.64 13.64 5.31
C LYS A 96 -1.46 14.83 6.25
N THR A 97 -1.34 14.57 7.55
CA THR A 97 -1.12 15.63 8.55
C THR A 97 0.21 16.34 8.34
N MET A 98 1.29 15.60 8.07
CA MET A 98 2.61 16.16 7.81
C MET A 98 2.63 17.01 6.54
N LEU A 99 2.03 16.51 5.46
CA LEU A 99 1.94 17.21 4.17
C LEU A 99 1.11 18.51 4.28
N ALA A 100 -0.07 18.45 4.91
CA ALA A 100 -0.93 19.62 5.09
C ALA A 100 -0.25 20.72 5.93
N ALA A 101 0.55 20.34 6.91
CA ALA A 101 1.32 21.26 7.75
C ALA A 101 2.68 21.65 7.14
N LYS A 102 3.03 21.13 5.96
CA LYS A 102 4.36 21.28 5.31
C LYS A 102 5.51 21.03 6.30
N GLN A 103 5.35 19.96 7.12
CA GLN A 103 6.40 19.58 8.04
C GLN A 103 7.63 19.14 7.27
N ASP A 104 8.80 19.23 7.92
CA ASP A 104 10.07 18.80 7.36
C ASP A 104 9.98 17.32 6.93
N LEU A 105 9.87 17.11 5.61
CA LEU A 105 9.70 15.80 4.96
C LEU A 105 10.17 15.92 3.51
N ASP A 106 11.09 15.05 3.10
CA ASP A 106 11.68 15.06 1.75
C ASP A 106 11.12 13.93 0.89
N VAL A 107 11.10 12.71 1.43
CA VAL A 107 10.67 11.49 0.73
C VAL A 107 9.48 10.87 1.47
N LEU A 108 8.50 10.41 0.73
CA LEU A 108 7.36 9.70 1.29
C LEU A 108 7.00 8.47 0.46
N GLU A 109 6.45 7.47 1.11
CA GLU A 109 5.79 6.38 0.41
C GLU A 109 4.39 6.83 0.01
N VAL A 110 4.19 7.00 -1.30
CA VAL A 110 2.90 7.33 -1.92
C VAL A 110 2.21 6.03 -2.28
N ARG A 111 0.91 5.95 -1.99
CA ARG A 111 0.07 4.83 -2.42
C ARG A 111 -0.81 5.27 -3.59
N ASP A 112 -1.14 4.34 -4.46
CA ASP A 112 -2.12 4.53 -5.55
C ASP A 112 -3.46 5.12 -5.04
N LEU A 113 -3.89 4.71 -3.84
CA LEU A 113 -5.11 5.21 -3.18
C LEU A 113 -5.03 6.68 -2.71
N THR A 114 -3.83 7.24 -2.57
CA THR A 114 -3.61 8.58 -2.02
C THR A 114 -3.00 9.57 -3.01
N VAL A 115 -2.47 9.09 -4.13
CA VAL A 115 -1.75 9.92 -5.11
C VAL A 115 -2.59 11.09 -5.61
N ALA A 116 -3.86 10.87 -5.96
CA ALA A 116 -4.74 11.93 -6.45
C ALA A 116 -4.96 13.04 -5.41
N GLU A 117 -5.15 12.67 -4.13
CA GLU A 117 -5.27 13.64 -3.05
C GLU A 117 -4.00 14.48 -2.92
N PHE A 118 -2.83 13.82 -2.98
CA PHE A 118 -1.54 14.52 -2.81
C PHE A 118 -1.21 15.42 -4.00
N VAL A 119 -1.50 14.98 -5.22
CA VAL A 119 -1.31 15.78 -6.44
C VAL A 119 -2.25 16.97 -6.48
N ASN A 120 -3.56 16.77 -6.21
CA ASN A 120 -4.55 17.85 -6.23
C ASN A 120 -4.30 18.94 -5.18
N ASN A 121 -3.63 18.59 -4.07
CA ASN A 121 -3.21 19.55 -3.05
C ASN A 121 -1.79 20.11 -3.29
N GLY A 122 -1.11 19.71 -4.35
CA GLY A 122 0.24 20.18 -4.67
C GLY A 122 1.30 19.74 -3.64
N TYR A 123 1.13 18.58 -3.01
CA TYR A 123 2.04 18.11 -1.96
C TYR A 123 3.27 17.38 -2.48
N ILE A 124 3.18 16.76 -3.66
CA ILE A 124 4.23 15.92 -4.23
C ILE A 124 4.69 16.45 -5.59
N GLU A 125 5.97 16.22 -5.88
CA GLU A 125 6.67 16.68 -7.07
C GLU A 125 6.47 15.71 -8.23
N PRO A 126 6.22 16.18 -9.47
CA PRO A 126 6.30 15.32 -10.65
C PRO A 126 7.76 14.92 -10.92
N LEU A 127 7.98 13.62 -11.18
CA LEU A 127 9.33 13.04 -11.28
C LEU A 127 9.88 12.97 -12.71
N GLY A 128 9.13 13.42 -13.73
CA GLY A 128 9.49 13.27 -15.14
C GLY A 128 10.87 13.80 -15.51
N GLU A 129 11.26 14.98 -15.00
CA GLU A 129 12.58 15.57 -15.26
C GLU A 129 13.71 14.77 -14.60
N TYR A 130 13.47 14.22 -13.44
CA TYR A 130 14.46 13.44 -12.68
C TYR A 130 14.72 12.07 -13.33
N VAL A 131 13.68 11.37 -13.79
CA VAL A 131 13.84 10.05 -14.43
C VAL A 131 14.46 10.12 -15.82
N ALA A 132 14.42 11.27 -16.49
CA ALA A 132 14.98 11.46 -17.83
C ALA A 132 16.51 11.16 -17.89
N SER A 133 17.22 11.38 -16.80
CA SER A 133 18.66 11.09 -16.66
C SER A 133 18.97 9.72 -16.05
N TRP A 134 17.94 8.96 -15.62
CA TRP A 134 18.13 7.68 -14.96
C TRP A 134 17.99 6.51 -15.93
N SER A 135 19.13 5.90 -16.30
CA SER A 135 19.16 4.85 -17.33
C SER A 135 18.33 3.61 -16.96
N GLU A 136 18.30 3.20 -15.67
CA GLU A 136 17.54 2.03 -15.23
C GLU A 136 16.02 2.25 -15.27
N TYR A 137 15.54 3.49 -15.37
CA TYR A 137 14.11 3.77 -15.56
C TYR A 137 13.53 3.07 -16.78
N ASN A 138 14.35 2.88 -17.85
CA ASN A 138 13.91 2.19 -19.05
C ASN A 138 13.66 0.69 -18.85
N THR A 139 14.20 0.10 -17.79
CA THR A 139 13.99 -1.32 -17.47
C THR A 139 12.78 -1.55 -16.54
N ILE A 140 12.18 -0.49 -16.02
CA ILE A 140 10.92 -0.57 -15.26
C ILE A 140 9.79 -0.93 -16.22
N THR A 141 8.92 -1.87 -15.81
CA THR A 141 7.79 -2.33 -16.60
C THR A 141 6.78 -1.20 -16.84
N ASP A 142 6.07 -1.22 -17.96
CA ASP A 142 5.08 -0.19 -18.29
C ASP A 142 3.90 -0.19 -17.30
N VAL A 143 3.53 -1.37 -16.76
CA VAL A 143 2.52 -1.49 -15.70
C VAL A 143 2.98 -0.73 -14.45
N SER A 144 4.23 -0.93 -14.03
CA SER A 144 4.79 -0.22 -12.85
C SER A 144 4.85 1.29 -13.07
N LYS A 145 5.29 1.74 -14.26
CA LYS A 145 5.27 3.17 -14.62
C LYS A 145 3.86 3.75 -14.57
N SER A 146 2.88 3.02 -15.09
CA SER A 146 1.48 3.42 -15.07
C SER A 146 0.93 3.59 -13.65
N VAL A 147 1.27 2.67 -12.72
CA VAL A 147 0.86 2.76 -11.31
C VAL A 147 1.42 4.01 -10.63
N GLY A 148 2.66 4.39 -10.94
CA GLY A 148 3.29 5.61 -10.40
C GLY A 148 2.79 6.92 -11.00
N SER A 149 1.90 6.86 -12.00
CA SER A 149 1.48 8.01 -12.80
C SER A 149 0.02 8.39 -12.57
N LEU A 150 -0.25 9.71 -12.64
CA LEU A 150 -1.58 10.30 -12.65
C LEU A 150 -1.61 11.36 -13.77
N ASP A 151 -2.63 11.32 -14.63
CA ASP A 151 -2.78 12.25 -15.78
C ASP A 151 -1.49 12.35 -16.61
N ASP A 152 -0.93 11.20 -17.00
CA ASP A 152 0.31 11.03 -17.78
C ASP A 152 1.59 11.61 -17.13
N LYS A 153 1.53 11.99 -15.85
CA LYS A 153 2.68 12.47 -15.10
C LYS A 153 3.08 11.48 -14.02
N LEU A 154 4.35 11.16 -13.99
CA LEU A 154 4.93 10.30 -12.95
C LEU A 154 5.10 11.07 -11.64
N TYR A 155 4.60 10.54 -10.53
CA TYR A 155 4.70 11.15 -9.20
C TYR A 155 5.41 10.28 -8.16
N PHE A 156 5.48 8.98 -8.39
CA PHE A 156 6.26 8.09 -7.53
C PHE A 156 6.79 6.89 -8.33
N ILE A 157 7.91 6.34 -7.87
CA ILE A 157 8.44 5.09 -8.40
C ILE A 157 7.93 3.97 -7.49
N PRO A 158 7.15 2.99 -8.00
CA PRO A 158 6.70 1.87 -7.20
C PRO A 158 7.87 1.11 -6.58
N ASN A 159 7.70 0.65 -5.35
CA ASN A 159 8.69 -0.18 -4.65
C ASN A 159 8.43 -1.68 -4.82
N GLY A 160 7.34 -2.02 -5.44
CA GLY A 160 6.91 -3.36 -5.82
C GLY A 160 5.47 -3.32 -6.31
N MET A 161 5.04 -4.40 -6.95
CA MET A 161 3.68 -4.54 -7.44
C MET A 161 2.87 -5.44 -6.53
N TYR A 162 1.66 -5.00 -6.22
CA TYR A 162 0.66 -5.71 -5.44
C TYR A 162 -0.37 -6.27 -6.42
N GLN A 163 -0.45 -7.60 -6.48
CA GLN A 163 -1.39 -8.30 -7.36
C GLN A 163 -1.97 -9.48 -6.61
N ARG A 164 -3.26 -9.45 -6.34
CA ARG A 164 -3.92 -10.48 -5.55
C ARG A 164 -3.92 -11.83 -6.21
N GLN A 165 -3.86 -12.85 -5.35
CA GLN A 165 -4.07 -14.24 -5.68
C GLN A 165 -4.82 -14.94 -4.54
N LEU A 166 -5.33 -16.14 -4.81
CA LEU A 166 -5.91 -16.98 -3.77
C LEU A 166 -4.81 -17.87 -3.17
N PHE A 167 -4.62 -17.78 -1.87
CA PHE A 167 -3.91 -18.79 -1.06
C PHE A 167 -4.93 -19.75 -0.47
N TYR A 168 -4.64 -21.04 -0.47
CA TYR A 168 -5.54 -22.03 0.11
C TYR A 168 -4.80 -23.17 0.80
N ARG A 169 -5.44 -23.83 1.78
CA ARG A 169 -4.95 -25.02 2.47
C ARG A 169 -5.12 -26.23 1.55
N ALA A 170 -4.06 -26.57 0.83
CA ALA A 170 -4.06 -27.69 -0.13
C ALA A 170 -4.38 -29.03 0.55
N ASP A 171 -3.95 -29.21 1.80
CA ASP A 171 -4.27 -30.36 2.63
C ASP A 171 -5.79 -30.44 2.94
N TRP A 172 -6.45 -29.36 3.35
CA TRP A 172 -7.88 -29.35 3.63
C TRP A 172 -8.72 -29.57 2.37
N PHE A 173 -8.29 -28.98 1.25
CA PHE A 173 -8.95 -29.16 -0.04
C PHE A 173 -8.87 -30.63 -0.50
N LYS A 174 -7.69 -31.24 -0.37
CA LYS A 174 -7.50 -32.68 -0.67
C LYS A 174 -8.39 -33.55 0.21
N ASP A 175 -8.43 -33.34 1.51
CA ASP A 175 -9.23 -34.11 2.46
C ASP A 175 -10.73 -33.99 2.20
N ALA A 176 -11.18 -32.80 1.72
CA ALA A 176 -12.58 -32.56 1.36
C ALA A 176 -12.95 -32.97 -0.06
N GLY A 177 -11.98 -33.45 -0.87
CA GLY A 177 -12.16 -33.78 -2.29
C GLY A 177 -12.55 -32.56 -3.12
N LEU A 178 -11.93 -31.37 -2.83
CA LEU A 178 -12.15 -30.13 -3.55
C LEU A 178 -10.96 -29.81 -4.44
N ASN A 179 -11.24 -29.13 -5.56
CA ASN A 179 -10.26 -28.40 -6.35
C ASN A 179 -10.23 -26.92 -5.92
N PRO A 180 -9.13 -26.20 -6.16
CA PRO A 180 -9.12 -24.73 -5.99
C PRO A 180 -10.24 -24.08 -6.80
N PRO A 181 -10.99 -23.13 -6.23
CA PRO A 181 -12.10 -22.48 -6.92
C PRO A 181 -11.61 -21.65 -8.11
N THR A 182 -12.34 -21.67 -9.21
CA THR A 182 -12.04 -20.94 -10.44
C THR A 182 -12.92 -19.69 -10.63
N ASN A 183 -14.03 -19.63 -9.91
CA ASN A 183 -14.99 -18.53 -9.92
C ASN A 183 -15.48 -18.21 -8.49
N TYR A 184 -16.20 -17.11 -8.33
CA TYR A 184 -16.64 -16.64 -7.02
C TYR A 184 -17.71 -17.54 -6.38
N GLU A 185 -18.55 -18.18 -7.17
CA GLU A 185 -19.53 -19.15 -6.69
C GLU A 185 -18.84 -20.37 -6.06
N GLU A 186 -17.87 -20.95 -6.76
CA GLU A 186 -17.06 -22.07 -6.26
C GLU A 186 -16.25 -21.68 -5.01
N LEU A 187 -15.77 -20.43 -4.92
CA LEU A 187 -15.08 -19.92 -3.74
C LEU A 187 -16.01 -19.94 -2.53
N VAL A 188 -17.25 -19.42 -2.69
CA VAL A 188 -18.24 -19.40 -1.61
C VAL A 188 -18.68 -20.81 -1.21
N GLU A 189 -18.94 -21.68 -2.17
CA GLU A 189 -19.31 -23.08 -1.91
C GLU A 189 -18.20 -23.85 -1.19
N SER A 190 -16.95 -23.67 -1.63
CA SER A 190 -15.78 -24.26 -0.96
C SER A 190 -15.62 -23.73 0.46
N ALA A 191 -15.82 -22.41 0.65
CA ALA A 191 -15.75 -21.82 1.97
C ALA A 191 -16.79 -22.42 2.93
N ILE A 192 -18.03 -22.60 2.48
CA ILE A 192 -19.10 -23.19 3.28
C ILE A 192 -18.77 -24.66 3.59
N LYS A 193 -18.35 -25.42 2.59
CA LYS A 193 -18.04 -26.87 2.74
C LYS A 193 -16.88 -27.11 3.71
N LEU A 194 -15.91 -26.21 3.77
CA LEU A 194 -14.74 -26.31 4.66
C LEU A 194 -14.99 -25.74 6.07
N THR A 195 -16.16 -25.13 6.30
CA THR A 195 -16.50 -24.53 7.60
C THR A 195 -17.05 -25.56 8.56
N ASP A 196 -16.40 -25.70 9.72
CA ASP A 196 -16.82 -26.49 10.88
C ASP A 196 -16.57 -25.69 12.17
N PRO A 197 -17.54 -24.90 12.62
CA PRO A 197 -17.38 -24.06 13.82
C PRO A 197 -17.08 -24.86 15.09
N ASN A 198 -17.49 -26.14 15.18
CA ASN A 198 -17.21 -26.99 16.33
C ASN A 198 -15.72 -27.31 16.47
N LYS A 199 -14.97 -27.23 15.36
CA LYS A 199 -13.52 -27.40 15.32
C LYS A 199 -12.77 -26.05 15.23
N ASN A 200 -13.47 -24.94 15.37
CA ASN A 200 -12.93 -23.60 15.10
C ASN A 200 -12.26 -23.49 13.73
N ARG A 201 -12.90 -24.08 12.69
CA ARG A 201 -12.43 -24.06 11.31
C ARG A 201 -13.44 -23.36 10.42
N TYR A 202 -12.94 -22.50 9.55
CA TYR A 202 -13.75 -21.73 8.61
C TYR A 202 -13.12 -21.79 7.21
N GLY A 203 -13.95 -21.64 6.20
CA GLY A 203 -13.49 -21.76 4.82
C GLY A 203 -12.77 -20.52 4.31
N PHE A 204 -13.07 -19.33 4.83
CA PHE A 204 -12.52 -18.09 4.29
C PHE A 204 -12.05 -17.11 5.37
N SER A 205 -10.88 -16.52 5.13
CA SER A 205 -10.28 -15.48 5.95
C SER A 205 -10.86 -14.13 5.54
N PHE A 206 -12.00 -13.77 6.11
CA PHE A 206 -12.74 -12.57 5.75
C PHE A 206 -12.07 -11.31 6.32
N ARG A 207 -12.24 -10.17 5.63
CA ARG A 207 -11.70 -8.87 6.04
C ARG A 207 -12.83 -7.84 6.07
N GLY A 208 -13.44 -7.70 7.24
CA GLY A 208 -14.56 -6.76 7.44
C GLY A 208 -14.16 -5.43 8.08
N GLY A 209 -12.91 -5.27 8.50
CA GLY A 209 -12.32 -4.04 9.05
C GLY A 209 -11.60 -3.20 8.00
N SER A 210 -10.45 -2.65 8.36
CA SER A 210 -9.66 -1.82 7.43
C SER A 210 -9.36 -2.56 6.12
N GLY A 211 -9.73 -1.99 4.96
CA GLY A 211 -9.63 -2.61 3.64
C GLY A 211 -10.79 -3.56 3.27
N ALA A 212 -11.91 -3.49 3.98
CA ALA A 212 -13.10 -4.31 3.75
C ALA A 212 -13.73 -4.17 2.34
N ASN A 213 -13.47 -3.05 1.66
CA ASN A 213 -13.98 -2.81 0.30
C ASN A 213 -13.36 -3.75 -0.77
N ALA A 214 -12.21 -4.29 -0.51
CA ALA A 214 -11.39 -4.94 -1.53
C ALA A 214 -12.05 -6.19 -2.16
N VAL A 215 -12.77 -6.98 -1.37
CA VAL A 215 -13.46 -8.19 -1.88
C VAL A 215 -14.77 -7.84 -2.56
N PRO A 216 -15.69 -7.06 -1.97
CA PRO A 216 -16.94 -6.70 -2.64
C PRO A 216 -16.72 -5.89 -3.91
N ASP A 217 -15.76 -4.94 -3.95
CA ASP A 217 -15.43 -4.20 -5.17
C ASP A 217 -14.99 -5.15 -6.28
N ALA A 218 -14.09 -6.12 -5.97
CA ALA A 218 -13.62 -7.10 -6.94
C ALA A 218 -14.76 -7.99 -7.47
N ILE A 219 -15.65 -8.48 -6.61
CA ILE A 219 -16.78 -9.31 -7.05
C ILE A 219 -17.72 -8.48 -7.95
N ILE A 220 -18.09 -7.25 -7.54
CA ILE A 220 -18.98 -6.38 -8.32
C ILE A 220 -18.39 -6.06 -9.69
N GLN A 221 -17.11 -5.72 -9.76
CA GLN A 221 -16.43 -5.46 -11.03
C GLN A 221 -16.42 -6.71 -11.93
N ASN A 222 -16.13 -7.88 -11.39
CA ASN A 222 -16.12 -9.11 -12.16
C ASN A 222 -17.51 -9.55 -12.61
N TYR A 223 -18.56 -9.22 -11.87
CA TYR A 223 -19.95 -9.44 -12.28
C TYR A 223 -20.42 -8.47 -13.37
N ASN A 224 -19.82 -7.28 -13.43
CA ASN A 224 -20.06 -6.29 -14.47
C ASN A 224 -18.99 -6.27 -15.57
N PHE A 225 -18.15 -7.31 -15.69
CA PHE A 225 -16.93 -7.34 -16.47
C PHE A 225 -17.05 -6.70 -17.86
N ASP A 226 -18.04 -7.11 -18.66
CA ASP A 226 -18.21 -6.64 -20.03
C ASP A 226 -18.70 -5.18 -20.14
N ASN A 227 -19.16 -4.60 -19.03
CA ASN A 227 -19.75 -3.26 -18.98
C ASN A 227 -18.84 -2.25 -18.24
N ILE A 228 -17.81 -2.70 -17.52
CA ILE A 228 -16.89 -1.80 -16.79
C ILE A 228 -16.12 -0.92 -17.76
N ASP A 229 -16.05 0.36 -17.43
CA ASP A 229 -15.12 1.31 -18.08
C ASP A 229 -13.70 1.05 -17.54
N HIS A 230 -12.81 0.54 -18.38
CA HIS A 230 -11.44 0.18 -17.97
C HIS A 230 -10.60 1.39 -17.56
N GLU A 231 -10.96 2.59 -18.05
CA GLU A 231 -10.28 3.85 -17.68
C GLU A 231 -10.90 4.48 -16.41
N ASP A 232 -12.09 4.02 -16.01
CA ASP A 232 -12.82 4.53 -14.85
C ASP A 232 -13.56 3.40 -14.12
N PRO A 233 -12.86 2.44 -13.49
CA PRO A 233 -13.39 1.14 -13.10
C PRO A 233 -14.44 1.13 -11.98
N ASN A 234 -14.81 2.29 -11.44
CA ASN A 234 -15.99 2.41 -10.56
C ASN A 234 -17.27 2.73 -11.35
N PHE A 235 -17.13 2.85 -12.68
CA PHE A 235 -18.22 3.20 -13.59
C PHE A 235 -18.32 2.19 -14.74
N LEU A 236 -19.46 2.24 -15.40
CA LEU A 236 -19.79 1.47 -16.57
C LEU A 236 -19.60 2.30 -17.83
N ASN A 237 -19.50 1.65 -19.00
CA ASN A 237 -19.39 2.28 -20.31
C ASN A 237 -20.58 3.23 -20.64
N ASP A 238 -21.74 3.06 -19.97
CA ASP A 238 -22.90 3.96 -20.10
C ASP A 238 -22.89 5.15 -19.14
N GLY A 239 -21.83 5.26 -18.32
CA GLY A 239 -21.61 6.35 -17.38
C GLY A 239 -22.25 6.19 -16.01
N LYS A 240 -23.01 5.11 -15.76
CA LYS A 240 -23.51 4.79 -14.42
C LYS A 240 -22.41 4.22 -13.56
N THR A 241 -22.61 4.19 -12.24
CA THR A 241 -21.68 3.50 -11.35
C THR A 241 -21.85 1.98 -11.46
N MET A 242 -20.79 1.22 -11.19
CA MET A 242 -20.87 -0.24 -11.14
C MET A 242 -21.80 -0.77 -10.05
N PHE A 243 -22.19 0.07 -9.09
CA PHE A 243 -23.06 -0.29 -7.96
C PHE A 243 -24.55 -0.23 -8.28
N SER A 244 -24.93 0.35 -9.42
CA SER A 244 -26.33 0.58 -9.81
C SER A 244 -26.99 -0.59 -10.56
N THR A 245 -26.32 -1.74 -10.64
CA THR A 245 -26.72 -2.87 -11.51
C THR A 245 -27.33 -4.03 -10.73
N PRO A 246 -28.14 -4.88 -11.40
CA PRO A 246 -28.57 -6.17 -10.83
C PRO A 246 -27.39 -7.10 -10.53
N GLU A 247 -26.32 -7.05 -11.33
CA GLU A 247 -25.07 -7.81 -11.16
C GLU A 247 -24.36 -7.43 -9.86
N ALA A 248 -24.35 -6.14 -9.48
CA ALA A 248 -23.82 -5.69 -8.21
C ALA A 248 -24.59 -6.27 -7.01
N LYS A 249 -25.92 -6.42 -7.14
CA LYS A 249 -26.73 -7.06 -6.11
C LYS A 249 -26.39 -8.53 -5.96
N GLN A 250 -26.28 -9.27 -7.06
CA GLN A 250 -25.88 -10.69 -7.04
C GLN A 250 -24.48 -10.86 -6.42
N ALA A 251 -23.56 -9.99 -6.75
CA ALA A 251 -22.22 -9.97 -6.18
C ALA A 251 -22.23 -9.77 -4.65
N LEU A 252 -23.05 -8.84 -4.14
CA LEU A 252 -23.18 -8.62 -2.70
C LEU A 252 -23.95 -9.73 -1.98
N GLU A 253 -24.87 -10.41 -2.64
CA GLU A 253 -25.52 -11.62 -2.10
C GLU A 253 -24.50 -12.73 -1.84
N LEU A 254 -23.57 -12.96 -2.77
CA LEU A 254 -22.44 -13.89 -2.57
C LEU A 254 -21.51 -13.43 -1.44
N TYR A 255 -21.16 -12.15 -1.41
CA TYR A 255 -20.30 -11.59 -0.36
C TYR A 255 -20.92 -11.75 1.04
N VAL A 256 -22.21 -11.47 1.19
CA VAL A 256 -22.96 -11.69 2.45
C VAL A 256 -22.95 -13.16 2.84
N LYS A 257 -23.17 -14.08 1.87
CA LYS A 257 -23.17 -15.52 2.09
C LYS A 257 -21.79 -16.01 2.53
N LEU A 258 -20.71 -15.53 1.89
CA LEU A 258 -19.33 -15.81 2.26
C LEU A 258 -19.03 -15.45 3.72
N PHE A 259 -19.48 -14.28 4.17
CA PHE A 259 -19.33 -13.86 5.57
C PHE A 259 -20.13 -14.75 6.52
N LYS A 260 -21.43 -14.91 6.27
CA LYS A 260 -22.35 -15.55 7.21
C LYS A 260 -22.13 -17.06 7.37
N GLU A 261 -21.73 -17.74 6.29
CA GLU A 261 -21.69 -19.19 6.23
C GLU A 261 -20.27 -19.75 6.12
N GLY A 262 -19.33 -18.97 5.56
CA GLY A 262 -17.94 -19.41 5.28
C GLY A 262 -16.86 -18.81 6.16
N SER A 263 -17.20 -17.85 7.07
CA SER A 263 -16.20 -17.06 7.76
C SER A 263 -16.47 -16.93 9.27
N PRO A 264 -15.42 -16.68 10.11
CA PRO A 264 -15.61 -16.39 11.53
C PRO A 264 -16.44 -15.10 11.72
N LYS A 265 -17.32 -15.08 12.72
CA LYS A 265 -18.18 -13.90 12.97
C LYS A 265 -17.42 -12.64 13.38
N ASP A 266 -16.32 -12.79 14.13
CA ASP A 266 -15.45 -11.71 14.56
C ASP A 266 -14.60 -11.14 13.42
N SER A 267 -14.51 -11.83 12.29
CA SER A 267 -13.85 -11.34 11.08
C SER A 267 -14.50 -10.07 10.48
N ILE A 268 -15.68 -9.70 10.97
CA ILE A 268 -16.30 -8.38 10.69
C ILE A 268 -15.38 -7.21 11.05
N ASN A 269 -14.48 -7.39 12.01
CA ASN A 269 -13.55 -6.36 12.48
C ASN A 269 -12.10 -6.61 12.05
N TRP A 270 -11.81 -7.72 11.35
CA TRP A 270 -10.45 -8.06 10.97
C TRP A 270 -9.91 -7.11 9.91
N GLY A 271 -8.71 -6.61 10.15
CA GLY A 271 -7.86 -5.97 9.16
C GLY A 271 -6.93 -6.98 8.48
N PHE A 272 -5.84 -6.48 7.90
CA PHE A 272 -4.84 -7.31 7.22
C PHE A 272 -4.18 -8.32 8.18
N SER A 273 -3.72 -7.86 9.33
CA SER A 273 -2.95 -8.70 10.26
C SER A 273 -3.77 -9.86 10.82
N GLU A 274 -5.00 -9.62 11.23
CA GLU A 274 -5.90 -10.64 11.78
C GLU A 274 -6.29 -11.66 10.68
N GLN A 275 -6.54 -11.20 9.45
CA GLN A 275 -6.86 -12.04 8.31
C GLN A 275 -5.71 -13.01 8.01
N VAL A 276 -4.48 -12.51 7.93
CA VAL A 276 -3.28 -13.34 7.68
C VAL A 276 -3.01 -14.27 8.86
N GLN A 277 -3.17 -13.78 10.09
CA GLN A 277 -3.01 -14.61 11.29
C GLN A 277 -4.00 -15.77 11.33
N ALA A 278 -5.27 -15.55 10.98
CA ALA A 278 -6.28 -16.60 10.96
C ALA A 278 -5.93 -17.72 9.96
N PHE A 279 -5.40 -17.37 8.79
CA PHE A 279 -4.94 -18.33 7.80
C PHE A 279 -3.69 -19.08 8.30
N THR A 280 -2.68 -18.36 8.77
CA THR A 280 -1.41 -18.96 9.22
C THR A 280 -1.55 -19.84 10.46
N SER A 281 -2.52 -19.54 11.34
CA SER A 281 -2.82 -20.37 12.52
C SER A 281 -3.75 -21.56 12.22
N GLY A 282 -4.20 -21.74 10.98
CA GLY A 282 -5.07 -22.85 10.58
C GLY A 282 -6.52 -22.69 11.06
N VAL A 283 -6.98 -21.47 11.29
CA VAL A 283 -8.40 -21.16 11.56
C VAL A 283 -9.19 -21.10 10.27
N THR A 284 -8.57 -20.63 9.17
CA THR A 284 -9.23 -20.46 7.87
C THR A 284 -8.53 -21.23 6.75
N ALA A 285 -9.32 -21.66 5.75
CA ALA A 285 -8.85 -22.50 4.65
C ALA A 285 -8.41 -21.72 3.41
N MET A 286 -8.93 -20.52 3.19
CA MET A 286 -8.67 -19.69 2.03
C MET A 286 -8.39 -18.23 2.45
N LEU A 287 -7.50 -17.57 1.68
CA LEU A 287 -7.11 -16.17 1.88
C LEU A 287 -6.91 -15.52 0.51
N LEU A 288 -7.68 -14.49 0.18
CA LEU A 288 -7.45 -13.62 -0.98
C LEU A 288 -6.55 -12.47 -0.54
N GLN A 289 -5.28 -12.49 -0.98
CA GLN A 289 -4.30 -11.48 -0.55
C GLN A 289 -3.19 -11.27 -1.59
N ASP A 290 -2.45 -10.19 -1.38
CA ASP A 290 -1.28 -9.82 -2.17
C ASP A 290 -0.04 -10.66 -1.78
N PRO A 291 1.00 -10.73 -2.62
CA PRO A 291 2.15 -11.59 -2.38
C PRO A 291 3.03 -11.14 -1.20
N ASP A 292 2.86 -9.94 -0.66
CA ASP A 292 3.50 -9.50 0.59
C ASP A 292 3.13 -10.37 1.82
N THR A 293 2.13 -11.22 1.68
CA THR A 293 1.77 -12.24 2.65
C THR A 293 2.73 -13.45 2.64
N ILE A 294 3.40 -13.72 1.52
CA ILE A 294 4.24 -14.92 1.33
C ILE A 294 5.34 -15.09 2.39
N PRO A 295 6.09 -14.05 2.79
CA PRO A 295 7.08 -14.20 3.86
C PRO A 295 6.46 -14.74 5.16
N SER A 296 5.31 -14.21 5.57
CA SER A 296 4.60 -14.65 6.78
C SER A 296 4.09 -16.09 6.67
N LEU A 297 3.67 -16.52 5.47
CA LEU A 297 3.28 -17.93 5.22
C LEU A 297 4.49 -18.86 5.35
N LYS A 298 5.61 -18.50 4.73
CA LYS A 298 6.86 -19.28 4.78
C LYS A 298 7.44 -19.39 6.19
N GLU A 299 7.27 -18.36 7.01
CA GLU A 299 7.74 -18.34 8.40
C GLU A 299 6.86 -19.21 9.33
N LYS A 300 5.52 -19.14 9.16
CA LYS A 300 4.57 -19.63 10.17
C LYS A 300 3.88 -20.95 9.80
N MET A 301 4.03 -21.43 8.57
CA MET A 301 3.34 -22.61 8.08
C MET A 301 4.30 -23.62 7.44
N ASP A 302 3.90 -24.88 7.42
CA ASP A 302 4.47 -25.84 6.48
C ASP A 302 3.97 -25.45 5.07
N ILE A 303 4.85 -24.83 4.29
CA ILE A 303 4.51 -24.25 2.99
C ILE A 303 4.04 -25.34 1.97
N SER A 304 4.37 -26.62 2.21
CA SER A 304 3.90 -27.72 1.38
C SER A 304 2.39 -27.98 1.51
N THR A 305 1.76 -27.43 2.57
CA THR A 305 0.31 -27.49 2.80
C THR A 305 -0.45 -26.31 2.18
N VAL A 306 0.26 -25.35 1.61
CA VAL A 306 -0.32 -24.14 1.01
C VAL A 306 -0.25 -24.23 -0.50
N GLY A 307 -1.35 -23.99 -1.17
CA GLY A 307 -1.42 -23.81 -2.61
C GLY A 307 -1.77 -22.39 -2.99
N THR A 308 -1.49 -22.01 -4.23
CA THR A 308 -1.94 -20.74 -4.83
C THR A 308 -2.85 -21.02 -6.03
N ALA A 309 -3.81 -20.14 -6.26
CA ALA A 309 -4.65 -20.15 -7.44
C ALA A 309 -4.88 -18.72 -7.94
N PRO A 310 -5.16 -18.54 -9.24
CA PRO A 310 -5.56 -17.25 -9.80
C PRO A 310 -6.76 -16.63 -9.07
N MET A 311 -6.97 -15.34 -9.29
CA MET A 311 -8.20 -14.67 -8.85
C MET A 311 -9.43 -15.36 -9.43
N PRO A 312 -10.50 -15.53 -8.64
CA PRO A 312 -11.74 -16.11 -9.13
C PRO A 312 -12.34 -15.27 -10.26
N LYS A 313 -12.94 -15.94 -11.24
CA LYS A 313 -13.59 -15.28 -12.38
C LYS A 313 -15.05 -14.96 -12.07
N GLY A 314 -15.55 -13.94 -12.76
CA GLY A 314 -16.98 -13.63 -12.79
C GLY A 314 -17.75 -14.46 -13.83
N PRO A 315 -19.04 -14.16 -14.04
CA PRO A 315 -19.91 -14.87 -14.99
C PRO A 315 -19.44 -14.80 -16.46
N SER A 316 -18.65 -13.80 -16.84
CA SER A 316 -18.03 -13.69 -18.16
C SER A 316 -16.96 -14.76 -18.45
N GLY A 317 -16.55 -15.54 -17.44
CA GLY A 317 -15.40 -16.44 -17.52
C GLY A 317 -14.05 -15.74 -17.46
N LYS A 318 -14.03 -14.45 -17.13
CA LYS A 318 -12.84 -13.60 -17.00
C LYS A 318 -12.74 -13.00 -15.59
N SER A 319 -11.57 -12.48 -15.25
CA SER A 319 -11.34 -11.78 -14.01
C SER A 319 -10.54 -10.50 -14.23
N PHE A 320 -10.94 -9.42 -13.58
CA PHE A 320 -10.08 -8.29 -13.38
C PHE A 320 -9.05 -8.58 -12.31
N VAL A 321 -7.82 -8.23 -12.61
CA VAL A 321 -6.70 -8.32 -11.69
C VAL A 321 -6.18 -6.91 -11.43
N PHE A 322 -6.21 -6.50 -10.17
CA PHE A 322 -5.68 -5.20 -9.80
C PHE A 322 -4.16 -5.25 -9.75
N ALA A 323 -3.52 -4.39 -10.55
CA ALA A 323 -2.13 -4.02 -10.37
C ALA A 323 -2.10 -2.71 -9.57
N GLY A 324 -1.88 -2.82 -8.28
CA GLY A 324 -1.72 -1.70 -7.37
C GLY A 324 -0.26 -1.50 -6.97
N GLY A 325 0.03 -0.39 -6.33
CA GLY A 325 1.37 -0.12 -5.85
C GLY A 325 1.46 0.98 -4.81
N ALA A 326 2.53 0.90 -4.06
CA ALA A 326 3.07 2.00 -3.28
C ALA A 326 4.50 2.26 -3.72
N GLY A 327 5.02 3.44 -3.49
CA GLY A 327 6.38 3.75 -3.91
C GLY A 327 6.86 5.10 -3.42
N TRP A 328 8.03 5.46 -3.86
CA TRP A 328 8.77 6.59 -3.33
C TRP A 328 8.52 7.85 -4.16
N GLY A 329 8.01 8.88 -3.52
CA GLY A 329 7.80 10.20 -4.08
C GLY A 329 8.57 11.28 -3.29
N VAL A 330 8.67 12.47 -3.89
CA VAL A 330 9.32 13.65 -3.30
C VAL A 330 8.27 14.68 -2.94
N THR A 331 8.39 15.32 -1.78
CA THR A 331 7.51 16.44 -1.44
C THR A 331 7.84 17.66 -2.29
N SER A 332 6.81 18.37 -2.77
CA SER A 332 6.98 19.57 -3.64
C SER A 332 7.76 20.69 -2.97
N TYR A 333 7.74 20.74 -1.64
CA TYR A 333 8.37 21.78 -0.83
C TYR A 333 9.73 21.38 -0.23
N SER A 334 10.23 20.16 -0.52
CA SER A 334 11.58 19.75 -0.08
C SER A 334 12.65 20.71 -0.63
N PRO A 335 13.56 21.20 0.20
CA PRO A 335 14.74 21.95 -0.26
C PRO A 335 15.85 21.02 -0.78
N ASN A 336 15.69 19.69 -0.66
CA ASN A 336 16.71 18.67 -0.94
C ASN A 336 16.30 17.72 -2.07
N LYS A 337 15.54 18.20 -3.06
CA LYS A 337 14.90 17.35 -4.10
C LYS A 337 15.90 16.45 -4.83
N ASP A 338 17.07 16.95 -5.21
CA ASP A 338 18.10 16.15 -5.90
C ASP A 338 18.63 15.01 -5.02
N ALA A 339 18.89 15.29 -3.75
CA ALA A 339 19.33 14.26 -2.80
C ALA A 339 18.20 13.26 -2.49
N ALA A 340 16.94 13.73 -2.41
CA ALA A 340 15.78 12.90 -2.25
C ALA A 340 15.58 11.96 -3.44
N PHE A 341 15.71 12.48 -4.66
CA PHE A 341 15.61 11.64 -5.86
C PHE A 341 16.79 10.67 -6.00
N LYS A 342 17.99 11.05 -5.59
CA LYS A 342 19.16 10.13 -5.52
C LYS A 342 18.87 8.95 -4.57
N LEU A 343 18.20 9.19 -3.45
CA LEU A 343 17.73 8.12 -2.57
C LEU A 343 16.70 7.24 -3.28
N ILE A 344 15.73 7.82 -3.97
CA ILE A 344 14.72 7.07 -4.73
C ILE A 344 15.37 6.21 -5.83
N GLN A 345 16.31 6.74 -6.58
CA GLN A 345 17.07 5.97 -7.58
C GLN A 345 17.77 4.76 -6.97
N PHE A 346 18.39 4.91 -5.80
CA PHE A 346 19.01 3.81 -5.09
C PHE A 346 17.98 2.75 -4.65
N LEU A 347 16.92 3.17 -3.95
CA LEU A 347 15.89 2.26 -3.43
C LEU A 347 15.12 1.54 -4.55
N SER A 348 15.00 2.17 -5.72
CA SER A 348 14.24 1.67 -6.86
C SER A 348 15.12 1.11 -7.97
N GLY A 349 16.45 1.11 -7.84
CA GLY A 349 17.39 0.48 -8.78
C GLY A 349 17.14 -1.04 -8.85
N ALA A 350 17.49 -1.65 -9.98
CA ALA A 350 17.11 -3.04 -10.28
C ALA A 350 17.59 -4.03 -9.20
N GLU A 351 18.79 -3.87 -8.68
CA GLU A 351 19.36 -4.73 -7.63
C GLU A 351 18.63 -4.57 -6.31
N GLU A 352 18.53 -3.33 -5.80
CA GLU A 352 17.93 -3.04 -4.50
C GLU A 352 16.41 -3.30 -4.51
N ASN A 353 15.73 -2.97 -5.60
CA ASN A 353 14.30 -3.26 -5.75
C ASN A 353 14.01 -4.76 -5.79
N THR A 354 14.81 -5.54 -6.52
CA THR A 354 14.66 -7.00 -6.55
C THR A 354 14.91 -7.61 -5.17
N ALA A 355 15.93 -7.13 -4.46
CA ALA A 355 16.23 -7.58 -3.11
C ALA A 355 15.12 -7.22 -2.11
N PHE A 356 14.56 -6.00 -2.22
CA PHE A 356 13.41 -5.56 -1.44
C PHE A 356 12.17 -6.42 -1.72
N ALA A 357 11.88 -6.69 -2.98
CA ALA A 357 10.75 -7.53 -3.37
C ALA A 357 10.88 -8.96 -2.82
N LYS A 358 12.07 -9.55 -2.86
CA LYS A 358 12.35 -10.87 -2.24
C LYS A 358 12.10 -10.86 -0.73
N ALA A 359 12.55 -9.81 -0.03
CA ALA A 359 12.38 -9.68 1.41
C ALA A 359 10.92 -9.42 1.82
N THR A 360 10.17 -8.72 0.99
CA THR A 360 8.79 -8.30 1.28
C THR A 360 7.71 -9.17 0.60
N GLY A 361 8.11 -10.10 -0.28
CA GLY A 361 7.20 -10.96 -1.04
C GLY A 361 6.59 -10.30 -2.28
N LEU A 362 6.84 -9.02 -2.54
CA LEU A 362 6.28 -8.27 -3.66
C LEU A 362 6.80 -8.76 -5.03
N VAL A 363 6.13 -8.35 -6.10
CA VAL A 363 6.63 -8.52 -7.46
C VAL A 363 7.52 -7.33 -7.80
N PRO A 364 8.79 -7.54 -8.25
CA PRO A 364 9.70 -6.46 -8.60
C PRO A 364 9.18 -5.63 -9.78
N ILE A 365 9.66 -4.39 -9.87
CA ILE A 365 9.23 -3.45 -10.92
C ILE A 365 10.06 -3.55 -12.21
N HIS A 366 11.22 -4.20 -12.19
CA HIS A 366 12.12 -4.31 -13.33
C HIS A 366 11.90 -5.60 -14.14
N THR A 367 12.02 -5.51 -15.46
CA THR A 367 11.85 -6.65 -16.37
C THR A 367 12.82 -7.80 -16.11
N SER A 368 14.06 -7.49 -15.70
CA SER A 368 15.10 -8.48 -15.38
C SER A 368 14.73 -9.43 -14.23
N ALA A 369 13.84 -9.00 -13.34
CA ALA A 369 13.46 -9.82 -12.19
C ALA A 369 12.57 -11.03 -12.57
N SER A 370 11.91 -11.01 -13.74
CA SER A 370 11.10 -12.14 -14.21
C SER A 370 11.91 -13.42 -14.44
N GLU A 371 13.23 -13.30 -14.67
CA GLU A 371 14.16 -14.42 -14.87
C GLU A 371 14.75 -14.93 -13.55
N ASP A 372 14.53 -14.25 -12.44
CA ASP A 372 15.09 -14.63 -11.13
C ASP A 372 14.38 -15.91 -10.62
N PRO A 373 15.16 -16.98 -10.28
CA PRO A 373 14.59 -18.25 -9.81
C PRO A 373 13.71 -18.13 -8.56
N PHE A 374 13.90 -17.08 -7.74
CA PHE A 374 13.08 -16.84 -6.56
C PHE A 374 11.59 -16.67 -6.91
N PHE A 375 11.30 -15.97 -8.01
CA PHE A 375 9.91 -15.72 -8.42
C PHE A 375 9.30 -16.86 -9.25
N GLN A 376 10.08 -17.94 -9.50
CA GLN A 376 9.57 -19.19 -10.04
C GLN A 376 9.05 -20.16 -8.95
N ASP A 377 9.11 -19.78 -7.68
CA ASP A 377 8.58 -20.52 -6.53
C ASP A 377 7.07 -20.77 -6.69
N ALA A 378 6.59 -21.90 -6.16
CA ALA A 378 5.18 -22.30 -6.22
C ALA A 378 4.20 -21.22 -5.68
N MET A 379 4.66 -20.37 -4.76
CA MET A 379 3.85 -19.29 -4.19
C MET A 379 3.56 -18.15 -5.18
N TYR A 380 4.36 -18.02 -6.26
CA TYR A 380 4.15 -17.02 -7.32
C TYR A 380 3.51 -17.63 -8.59
N LYS A 381 3.28 -18.96 -8.61
CA LYS A 381 2.79 -19.68 -9.80
C LYS A 381 1.49 -19.10 -10.36
N SER A 382 0.54 -18.77 -9.50
CA SER A 382 -0.76 -18.21 -9.95
C SER A 382 -0.61 -16.80 -10.53
N LEU A 383 0.37 -16.00 -10.05
CA LEU A 383 0.66 -14.70 -10.63
C LEU A 383 1.24 -14.84 -12.04
N LEU A 384 2.16 -15.80 -12.23
CA LEU A 384 2.71 -16.12 -13.56
C LEU A 384 1.62 -16.65 -14.50
N GLU A 385 0.70 -17.49 -13.98
CA GLU A 385 -0.44 -17.99 -14.76
C GLU A 385 -1.36 -16.86 -15.22
N MET A 386 -1.71 -15.93 -14.31
CA MET A 386 -2.55 -14.77 -14.66
C MET A 386 -1.85 -13.88 -15.69
N GLY A 387 -0.55 -13.59 -15.50
CA GLY A 387 0.24 -12.83 -16.46
C GLY A 387 0.38 -13.49 -17.83
N GLY A 388 0.38 -14.82 -17.90
CA GLY A 388 0.42 -15.60 -19.14
C GLY A 388 -0.92 -15.71 -19.88
N LYS A 389 -2.03 -15.24 -19.28
CA LYS A 389 -3.38 -15.32 -19.84
C LYS A 389 -4.10 -13.96 -19.81
N PRO A 390 -3.55 -12.92 -20.47
CA PRO A 390 -4.09 -11.56 -20.39
C PRO A 390 -5.52 -11.42 -20.93
N ASP A 391 -5.98 -12.34 -21.78
CA ASP A 391 -7.36 -12.36 -22.29
C ASP A 391 -8.37 -12.87 -21.23
N GLU A 392 -7.91 -13.65 -20.25
CA GLU A 392 -8.73 -14.19 -19.15
C GLU A 392 -8.58 -13.35 -17.87
N TYR A 393 -7.38 -12.80 -17.62
CA TYR A 393 -7.03 -12.03 -16.44
C TYR A 393 -6.59 -10.64 -16.87
N VAL A 394 -7.54 -9.72 -16.89
CA VAL A 394 -7.35 -8.38 -17.43
C VAL A 394 -6.86 -7.45 -16.32
N ASN A 395 -5.71 -6.84 -16.53
CA ASN A 395 -5.21 -5.83 -15.61
C ASN A 395 -6.14 -4.61 -15.58
N LEU A 396 -6.61 -4.26 -14.39
CA LEU A 396 -7.43 -3.10 -14.14
C LEU A 396 -6.65 -2.14 -13.25
N LYS A 397 -6.45 -0.91 -13.74
CA LYS A 397 -5.81 0.14 -12.95
C LYS A 397 -6.78 0.60 -11.86
N ALA A 398 -6.27 0.79 -10.64
CA ALA A 398 -7.06 1.39 -9.58
C ALA A 398 -7.55 2.78 -10.01
N ASN A 399 -8.79 3.12 -9.67
CA ASN A 399 -9.34 4.45 -9.96
C ASN A 399 -8.77 5.47 -8.99
N THR A 400 -7.67 6.09 -9.38
CA THR A 400 -6.88 7.00 -8.53
C THR A 400 -7.12 8.48 -8.81
N LYS A 401 -7.90 8.81 -9.86
CA LYS A 401 -8.12 10.22 -10.25
C LYS A 401 -9.04 11.01 -9.30
N TYR A 402 -9.89 10.32 -8.53
CA TYR A 402 -10.81 10.98 -7.61
C TYR A 402 -10.18 11.17 -6.24
N PRO A 403 -10.16 12.41 -5.69
CA PRO A 403 -9.64 12.65 -4.34
C PRO A 403 -10.35 11.85 -3.23
N GLY A 404 -11.62 11.50 -3.45
CA GLY A 404 -12.42 10.67 -2.55
C GLY A 404 -12.00 9.20 -2.49
N THR A 405 -11.19 8.70 -3.44
CA THR A 405 -10.71 7.31 -3.46
C THR A 405 -10.10 6.91 -2.12
N GLY A 406 -9.31 7.78 -1.51
CA GLY A 406 -8.70 7.50 -0.20
C GLY A 406 -9.67 7.40 0.99
N LYS A 407 -10.94 7.82 0.83
CA LYS A 407 -12.01 7.70 1.84
C LYS A 407 -12.94 6.51 1.59
N TRP A 408 -12.91 5.97 0.38
CA TRP A 408 -13.80 4.89 -0.04
C TRP A 408 -13.73 3.68 0.89
N GLY A 409 -12.52 3.26 1.29
CA GLY A 409 -12.35 2.13 2.20
C GLY A 409 -13.10 2.27 3.52
N GLN A 410 -13.15 3.48 4.10
CA GLN A 410 -13.91 3.74 5.32
C GLN A 410 -15.43 3.70 5.07
N VAL A 411 -15.90 4.36 4.00
CA VAL A 411 -17.33 4.39 3.64
C VAL A 411 -17.85 2.98 3.38
N ALA A 412 -17.11 2.19 2.60
CA ALA A 412 -17.48 0.82 2.28
C ALA A 412 -17.43 -0.10 3.52
N MET A 413 -16.45 0.09 4.41
CA MET A 413 -16.37 -0.65 5.66
C MET A 413 -17.60 -0.40 6.54
N GLU A 414 -17.89 0.85 6.86
CA GLU A 414 -19.00 1.22 7.76
C GLU A 414 -20.37 0.76 7.22
N THR A 415 -20.62 1.00 5.94
CA THR A 415 -21.89 0.61 5.30
C THR A 415 -21.98 -0.89 5.04
N GLY A 416 -20.85 -1.52 4.66
CA GLY A 416 -20.76 -2.97 4.48
C GLY A 416 -20.94 -3.73 5.79
N GLN A 417 -20.35 -3.30 6.89
CA GLN A 417 -20.57 -3.89 8.21
C GLN A 417 -22.06 -3.82 8.61
N ALA A 418 -22.73 -2.68 8.38
CA ALA A 418 -24.15 -2.53 8.63
C ALA A 418 -24.99 -3.55 7.85
N MET A 419 -24.63 -3.81 6.58
CA MET A 419 -25.28 -4.83 5.74
C MET A 419 -25.00 -6.24 6.23
N LEU A 420 -23.74 -6.58 6.50
CA LEU A 420 -23.32 -7.92 6.97
C LEU A 420 -23.98 -8.29 8.30
N LEU A 421 -24.17 -7.32 9.20
CA LEU A 421 -24.85 -7.48 10.49
C LEU A 421 -26.38 -7.41 10.38
N GLY A 422 -26.93 -7.11 9.20
CA GLY A 422 -28.38 -7.08 8.96
C GLY A 422 -29.10 -5.81 9.42
N SER A 423 -28.35 -4.74 9.76
CA SER A 423 -28.91 -3.43 10.09
C SER A 423 -29.18 -2.53 8.86
N ALA A 424 -28.66 -2.90 7.69
CA ALA A 424 -28.97 -2.32 6.40
C ALA A 424 -29.25 -3.43 5.38
N SER A 425 -30.04 -3.15 4.35
CA SER A 425 -30.25 -4.06 3.23
C SER A 425 -29.11 -3.96 2.21
N ILE A 426 -28.99 -4.94 1.32
CA ILE A 426 -28.08 -4.89 0.17
C ILE A 426 -28.45 -3.66 -0.71
N ASP A 427 -29.72 -3.47 -0.99
CA ASP A 427 -30.20 -2.37 -1.83
C ASP A 427 -29.87 -0.99 -1.23
N ASP A 428 -30.04 -0.82 0.10
CA ASP A 428 -29.65 0.44 0.78
C ASP A 428 -28.13 0.67 0.76
N THR A 429 -27.36 -0.39 0.84
CA THR A 429 -25.89 -0.32 0.80
C THR A 429 -25.43 0.06 -0.61
N LEU A 430 -25.92 -0.62 -1.64
CA LEU A 430 -25.60 -0.31 -3.04
C LEU A 430 -26.00 1.13 -3.40
N LYS A 431 -27.16 1.59 -2.95
CA LYS A 431 -27.59 2.97 -3.16
C LYS A 431 -26.61 3.99 -2.56
N LYS A 432 -26.08 3.74 -1.35
CA LYS A 432 -25.08 4.63 -0.74
C LYS A 432 -23.76 4.63 -1.49
N TRP A 433 -23.34 3.47 -2.02
CA TRP A 433 -22.12 3.33 -2.80
C TRP A 433 -22.25 3.99 -4.17
N ASP A 434 -23.39 3.85 -4.81
CA ASP A 434 -23.76 4.54 -6.05
C ASP A 434 -23.72 6.07 -5.87
N GLU A 435 -24.42 6.60 -4.86
CA GLU A 435 -24.46 8.01 -4.53
C GLU A 435 -23.06 8.59 -4.22
N TYR A 436 -22.21 7.82 -3.54
CA TYR A 436 -20.83 8.23 -3.22
C TYR A 436 -20.01 8.47 -4.48
N TRP A 437 -19.96 7.48 -5.38
CA TRP A 437 -19.13 7.57 -6.57
C TRP A 437 -19.72 8.52 -7.64
N ALA A 438 -21.03 8.57 -7.78
CA ALA A 438 -21.67 9.56 -8.63
C ALA A 438 -21.30 10.99 -8.23
N LYS A 439 -21.32 11.27 -6.91
CA LYS A 439 -20.91 12.56 -6.37
C LYS A 439 -19.42 12.86 -6.56
N GLU A 440 -18.53 11.86 -6.38
CA GLU A 440 -17.10 12.05 -6.61
C GLU A 440 -16.82 12.40 -8.08
N ARG A 441 -17.48 11.75 -9.03
CA ARG A 441 -17.37 12.07 -10.45
C ARG A 441 -17.92 13.47 -10.78
N GLU A 442 -19.04 13.85 -10.20
CA GLU A 442 -19.61 15.20 -10.35
C GLU A 442 -18.61 16.26 -9.85
N ASN A 443 -18.07 16.07 -8.65
CA ASN A 443 -17.08 16.97 -8.06
C ASN A 443 -15.77 17.05 -8.88
N TYR A 444 -15.35 15.98 -9.50
CA TYR A 444 -14.18 15.94 -10.37
C TYR A 444 -14.41 16.72 -11.66
N ASN A 445 -15.55 16.52 -12.32
CA ASN A 445 -15.92 17.18 -13.58
C ASN A 445 -16.22 18.67 -13.41
N ALA A 446 -16.53 19.13 -12.20
CA ALA A 446 -16.81 20.54 -11.90
C ALA A 446 -15.57 21.42 -11.71
N LYS A 447 -14.34 20.81 -11.69
CA LYS A 447 -13.06 21.49 -11.58
C LYS A 447 -12.47 21.80 -12.95
#